data_d9a76a136756a1995b45254fbce6ad2a
#
_entry.id   d9a76a136756a1995b45254fbce6ad2a
#
_cell.length_a   1.000
_cell.length_b   1.000
_cell.length_c   1.000
_cell.angle_alpha   90.00
_cell.angle_beta   90.00
_cell.angle_gamma   90.00
#
_symmetry.space_group_name_H-M   'P 1'
#
loop_
_entity.id
_entity.type
_entity.pdbx_description
1 polymer ?
#
loop_
_entity_poly.entity_id
_entity_poly.type
_entity_poly.pdbx_seq_one_letter_code
_entity_poly.pdbx_strand_id
1 'polypeptide(L)'
;DYANLKITTREDLPRAEQKEGNDMRIGHGYDVHRLVEDRKLILGGVEVPFEKGLLGHSDADVLAHAVMDAVLGAAALGDIGKHFPDTEPAYAGADSLQLAQHVARIMGEKGWKIVNIDSTLLCQKPKLAPYIPAMRENLAAAFGMPVDAVSVKATTEEHLGFTGEGLGIAAHAVALIEKL
;
A
#
# COMPACT_ATOMS: atom_id res chain seq x y z
N ASP A 1 19.06 -10.42 -33.30
CA ASP A 1 18.75 -10.00 -31.94
C ASP A 1 19.84 -10.51 -31.01
N TYR A 2 20.77 -9.61 -30.59
CA TYR A 2 21.92 -9.94 -29.75
C TYR A 2 21.58 -10.31 -28.29
N ALA A 3 20.30 -10.37 -27.95
CA ALA A 3 19.84 -10.72 -26.60
C ALA A 3 19.72 -12.23 -26.34
N ASN A 4 19.82 -13.05 -27.40
CA ASN A 4 19.68 -14.51 -27.26
C ASN A 4 21.06 -15.16 -27.14
N LEU A 5 21.53 -15.35 -25.89
CA LEU A 5 22.81 -15.99 -25.63
C LEU A 5 22.67 -17.51 -25.78
N LYS A 6 23.35 -18.09 -26.81
CA LYS A 6 23.42 -19.54 -26.96
C LYS A 6 24.52 -20.07 -26.05
N ILE A 7 24.16 -20.86 -25.04
CA ILE A 7 25.11 -21.54 -24.15
C ILE A 7 25.61 -22.78 -24.88
N THR A 8 26.89 -22.80 -25.27
CA THR A 8 27.52 -23.90 -26.01
C THR A 8 28.75 -24.46 -25.30
N THR A 9 29.30 -23.72 -24.33
CA THR A 9 30.49 -24.14 -23.58
C THR A 9 30.29 -23.91 -22.08
N ARG A 10 31.15 -24.55 -21.25
CA ARG A 10 31.14 -24.29 -19.79
C ARG A 10 31.50 -22.84 -19.43
N GLU A 11 32.21 -22.16 -20.31
CA GLU A 11 32.61 -20.75 -20.13
C GLU A 11 31.48 -19.78 -20.38
N ASP A 12 30.41 -20.21 -21.09
CA ASP A 12 29.22 -19.42 -21.32
C ASP A 12 28.28 -19.41 -20.10
N LEU A 13 28.41 -20.38 -19.18
CA LEU A 13 27.58 -20.49 -17.98
C LEU A 13 27.65 -19.26 -17.06
N PRO A 14 28.84 -18.73 -16.69
CA PRO A 14 28.94 -17.53 -15.87
C PRO A 14 28.32 -16.30 -16.53
N ARG A 15 28.33 -16.23 -17.87
CA ARG A 15 27.71 -15.14 -18.64
C ARG A 15 26.19 -15.24 -18.70
N ALA A 16 25.64 -16.46 -18.64
CA ALA A 16 24.21 -16.70 -18.57
C ALA A 16 23.67 -16.45 -17.16
N GLU A 17 24.46 -16.81 -16.14
CA GLU A 17 24.16 -16.55 -14.72
C GLU A 17 24.24 -15.06 -14.37
N GLN A 18 25.04 -14.25 -15.10
CA GLN A 18 25.16 -12.80 -14.93
C GLN A 18 24.00 -12.00 -15.58
N LYS A 19 23.06 -12.60 -16.30
CA LYS A 19 21.76 -12.00 -16.52
C LYS A 19 20.98 -12.13 -15.21
N GLU A 20 21.37 -11.34 -14.21
CA GLU A 20 20.50 -11.01 -13.08
C GLU A 20 19.24 -10.39 -13.67
N GLY A 21 18.19 -11.20 -13.82
CA GLY A 21 16.86 -10.67 -13.99
C GLY A 21 16.62 -9.77 -12.78
N ASN A 22 16.13 -8.56 -12.98
CA ASN A 22 15.71 -7.70 -11.87
C ASN A 22 14.91 -8.57 -10.90
N ASP A 23 15.41 -8.72 -9.65
CA ASP A 23 14.65 -9.43 -8.60
C ASP A 23 13.43 -8.58 -8.28
N MET A 24 12.33 -8.84 -9.02
CA MET A 24 11.05 -8.18 -8.86
C MET A 24 10.15 -9.04 -7.99
N ARG A 25 9.46 -8.40 -7.05
CA ARG A 25 8.53 -9.08 -6.14
C ARG A 25 7.21 -8.34 -6.06
N ILE A 26 6.15 -9.13 -5.88
CA ILE A 26 4.79 -8.62 -5.68
C ILE A 26 4.40 -8.88 -4.24
N GLY A 27 3.79 -7.87 -3.61
CA GLY A 27 3.12 -8.01 -2.33
C GLY A 27 1.66 -7.61 -2.43
N HIS A 28 0.83 -8.22 -1.59
CA HIS A 28 -0.57 -7.88 -1.42
C HIS A 28 -0.80 -7.47 0.04
N GLY A 29 -1.56 -6.39 0.24
CA GLY A 29 -2.03 -5.93 1.53
C GLY A 29 -3.56 -5.86 1.55
N TYR A 30 -4.12 -6.11 2.72
CA TYR A 30 -5.54 -5.99 3.01
C TYR A 30 -5.71 -5.40 4.40
N ASP A 31 -6.57 -4.40 4.52
CA ASP A 31 -6.97 -3.86 5.81
C ASP A 31 -8.46 -3.53 5.82
N VAL A 32 -9.05 -3.51 7.01
CA VAL A 32 -10.47 -3.22 7.23
C VAL A 32 -10.67 -2.54 8.58
N HIS A 33 -11.46 -1.46 8.56
CA HIS A 33 -11.86 -0.76 9.77
C HIS A 33 -13.38 -0.54 9.82
N ARG A 34 -13.91 -0.59 11.04
CA ARG A 34 -15.33 -0.33 11.31
C ARG A 34 -15.62 1.16 11.21
N LEU A 35 -16.76 1.51 10.61
CA LEU A 35 -17.30 2.87 10.63
C LEU A 35 -18.03 3.14 11.97
N VAL A 36 -17.65 4.23 12.62
CA VAL A 36 -18.24 4.70 13.90
C VAL A 36 -18.51 6.18 13.85
N GLU A 37 -19.41 6.66 14.71
CA GLU A 37 -19.69 8.09 14.89
C GLU A 37 -18.54 8.79 15.62
N ASP A 38 -18.51 10.11 15.60
CA ASP A 38 -17.56 10.97 16.29
C ASP A 38 -16.07 10.76 15.93
N ARG A 39 -15.81 10.24 14.72
CA ARG A 39 -14.46 10.16 14.15
C ARG A 39 -14.42 10.75 12.75
N LYS A 40 -13.25 11.32 12.40
CA LYS A 40 -12.96 11.75 11.04
C LYS A 40 -12.74 10.54 10.14
N LEU A 41 -13.19 10.63 8.90
CA LEU A 41 -12.88 9.65 7.87
C LEU A 41 -11.61 10.08 7.13
N ILE A 42 -10.50 9.39 7.40
CA ILE A 42 -9.21 9.63 6.74
C ILE A 42 -8.92 8.47 5.81
N LEU A 43 -8.65 8.77 4.52
CA LEU A 43 -8.34 7.79 3.50
C LEU A 43 -7.22 8.33 2.59
N GLY A 44 -6.07 7.63 2.53
CA GLY A 44 -4.90 8.11 1.79
C GLY A 44 -4.45 9.50 2.27
N GLY A 45 -4.54 9.77 3.57
CA GLY A 45 -4.22 11.06 4.19
C GLY A 45 -5.20 12.19 3.87
N VAL A 46 -6.35 11.88 3.24
CA VAL A 46 -7.38 12.86 2.89
C VAL A 46 -8.53 12.75 3.88
N GLU A 47 -8.89 13.86 4.53
CA GLU A 47 -10.11 13.94 5.33
C GLU A 47 -11.32 14.03 4.38
N VAL A 48 -12.10 12.95 4.33
CA VAL A 48 -13.31 12.85 3.51
C VAL A 48 -14.51 13.25 4.36
N PRO A 49 -15.27 14.29 3.97
CA PRO A 49 -16.48 14.70 4.70
C PRO A 49 -17.52 13.59 4.74
N PHE A 50 -17.77 13.07 5.93
CA PHE A 50 -18.76 12.03 6.18
C PHE A 50 -19.18 12.05 7.66
N GLU A 51 -20.38 11.56 7.96
CA GLU A 51 -20.93 11.53 9.32
C GLU A 51 -20.21 10.54 10.26
N LYS A 52 -19.50 9.57 9.68
CA LYS A 52 -18.74 8.53 10.39
C LYS A 52 -17.29 8.51 9.93
N GLY A 53 -16.43 8.06 10.81
CA GLY A 53 -15.03 7.77 10.48
C GLY A 53 -14.63 6.37 10.90
N LEU A 54 -13.40 5.99 10.61
CA LEU A 54 -12.89 4.65 10.87
C LEU A 54 -12.36 4.52 12.31
N LEU A 55 -12.65 3.40 12.94
CA LEU A 55 -12.18 3.05 14.27
C LEU A 55 -10.83 2.34 14.19
N GLY A 56 -9.82 2.88 14.83
CA GLY A 56 -8.48 2.27 14.95
C GLY A 56 -7.63 2.98 15.99
N HIS A 57 -6.43 2.43 16.23
CA HIS A 57 -5.48 2.97 17.20
C HIS A 57 -4.77 4.24 16.67
N SER A 58 -4.46 4.28 15.38
CA SER A 58 -3.93 5.42 14.64
C SER A 58 -5.07 6.33 14.12
N ASP A 59 -4.86 7.05 13.03
CA ASP A 59 -5.90 7.73 12.26
C ASP A 59 -6.85 6.76 11.52
N ALA A 60 -6.56 5.45 11.57
CA ALA A 60 -7.30 4.36 10.95
C ALA A 60 -7.43 4.49 9.41
N ASP A 61 -6.40 5.03 8.76
CA ASP A 61 -6.35 5.13 7.30
C ASP A 61 -6.16 3.75 6.67
N VAL A 62 -7.28 3.08 6.41
CA VAL A 62 -7.32 1.72 5.86
C VAL A 62 -6.59 1.59 4.51
N LEU A 63 -6.56 2.67 3.70
CA LEU A 63 -5.86 2.67 2.42
C LEU A 63 -4.35 2.69 2.61
N ALA A 64 -3.84 3.59 3.46
CA ALA A 64 -2.41 3.67 3.74
C ALA A 64 -1.90 2.39 4.40
N HIS A 65 -2.69 1.78 5.31
CA HIS A 65 -2.35 0.51 5.96
C HIS A 65 -2.24 -0.64 4.95
N ALA A 66 -3.22 -0.82 4.07
CA ALA A 66 -3.17 -1.86 3.04
C ALA A 66 -1.97 -1.67 2.08
N VAL A 67 -1.64 -0.43 1.72
CA VAL A 67 -0.48 -0.13 0.89
C VAL A 67 0.83 -0.46 1.60
N MET A 68 0.98 -0.08 2.88
CA MET A 68 2.16 -0.41 3.67
C MET A 68 2.36 -1.92 3.79
N ASP A 69 1.29 -2.67 4.04
CA ASP A 69 1.34 -4.14 4.12
C ASP A 69 1.72 -4.78 2.78
N ALA A 70 1.21 -4.26 1.67
CA ALA A 70 1.61 -4.73 0.34
C ALA A 70 3.11 -4.53 0.11
N VAL A 71 3.65 -3.37 0.46
CA VAL A 71 5.06 -3.02 0.28
C VAL A 71 5.97 -3.87 1.18
N LEU A 72 5.64 -3.98 2.47
CA LEU A 72 6.40 -4.80 3.43
C LEU A 72 6.35 -6.28 3.06
N GLY A 73 5.15 -6.77 2.69
CA GLY A 73 4.94 -8.16 2.28
C GLY A 73 5.75 -8.54 1.04
N ALA A 74 5.84 -7.65 0.03
CA ALA A 74 6.66 -7.85 -1.15
C ALA A 74 8.15 -8.10 -0.81
N ALA A 75 8.66 -7.39 0.20
CA ALA A 75 10.03 -7.53 0.69
C ALA A 75 10.22 -8.66 1.71
N ALA A 76 9.16 -9.42 2.05
CA ALA A 76 9.14 -10.44 3.11
C ALA A 76 9.53 -9.89 4.49
N LEU A 77 9.12 -8.65 4.80
CA LEU A 77 9.42 -7.97 6.07
C LEU A 77 8.29 -8.08 7.12
N GLY A 78 7.19 -8.77 6.80
CA GLY A 78 6.01 -8.91 7.64
C GLY A 78 4.96 -7.84 7.34
N ASP A 79 4.28 -7.36 8.35
CA ASP A 79 3.17 -6.42 8.29
C ASP A 79 3.44 -5.16 9.13
N ILE A 80 2.52 -4.19 9.06
CA ILE A 80 2.62 -2.94 9.83
C ILE A 80 2.60 -3.17 11.34
N GLY A 81 1.87 -4.17 11.84
CA GLY A 81 1.79 -4.49 13.27
C GLY A 81 3.13 -4.92 13.86
N LYS A 82 4.00 -5.54 13.05
CA LYS A 82 5.38 -5.87 13.44
C LYS A 82 6.28 -4.64 13.59
N HIS A 83 6.07 -3.62 12.76
CA HIS A 83 6.90 -2.41 12.73
C HIS A 83 6.35 -1.30 13.62
N PHE A 84 5.04 -1.24 13.81
CA PHE A 84 4.31 -0.22 14.55
C PHE A 84 3.27 -0.87 15.48
N PRO A 85 3.71 -1.53 16.57
CA PRO A 85 2.80 -2.25 17.46
C PRO A 85 1.76 -1.33 18.10
N ASP A 86 0.50 -1.75 18.10
CA ASP A 86 -0.62 -1.03 18.76
C ASP A 86 -0.42 -0.87 20.28
N THR A 87 0.47 -1.67 20.86
CA THR A 87 0.82 -1.59 22.28
C THR A 87 1.75 -0.43 22.61
N GLU A 88 2.35 0.21 21.61
CA GLU A 88 3.25 1.34 21.80
C GLU A 88 2.49 2.67 21.81
N PRO A 89 2.50 3.43 22.93
CA PRO A 89 1.81 4.72 23.03
C PRO A 89 2.30 5.76 22.01
N ALA A 90 3.52 5.60 21.51
CA ALA A 90 4.10 6.49 20.50
C ALA A 90 3.33 6.51 19.17
N TYR A 91 2.57 5.45 18.88
CA TYR A 91 1.79 5.34 17.65
C TYR A 91 0.29 5.62 17.84
N ALA A 92 -0.14 5.94 19.07
CA ALA A 92 -1.51 6.33 19.34
C ALA A 92 -1.86 7.63 18.59
N GLY A 93 -2.87 7.57 17.71
CA GLY A 93 -3.26 8.71 16.88
C GLY A 93 -2.24 9.08 15.80
N ALA A 94 -1.28 8.19 15.48
CA ALA A 94 -0.28 8.44 14.47
C ALA A 94 -0.90 8.70 13.09
N ASP A 95 -0.30 9.63 12.37
CA ASP A 95 -0.57 9.90 10.96
C ASP A 95 -0.01 8.76 10.10
N SER A 96 -0.88 8.02 9.44
CA SER A 96 -0.48 6.86 8.62
C SER A 96 0.41 7.22 7.44
N LEU A 97 0.39 8.46 6.93
CA LEU A 97 1.35 8.90 5.92
C LEU A 97 2.77 9.03 6.47
N GLN A 98 2.93 9.41 7.74
CA GLN A 98 4.25 9.42 8.38
C GLN A 98 4.77 7.99 8.58
N LEU A 99 3.89 7.04 8.92
CA LEU A 99 4.24 5.62 8.98
C LEU A 99 4.63 5.09 7.59
N ALA A 100 3.92 5.49 6.54
CA ALA A 100 4.26 5.14 5.15
C ALA A 100 5.65 5.67 4.72
N GLN A 101 6.01 6.89 5.12
CA GLN A 101 7.36 7.43 4.90
C GLN A 101 8.43 6.59 5.62
N HIS A 102 8.12 6.09 6.82
CA HIS A 102 9.03 5.20 7.55
C HIS A 102 9.19 3.85 6.82
N VAL A 103 8.09 3.27 6.32
CA VAL A 103 8.15 2.05 5.48
C VAL A 103 8.99 2.28 4.24
N ALA A 104 8.81 3.40 3.53
CA ALA A 104 9.62 3.74 2.35
C ALA A 104 11.12 3.77 2.67
N ARG A 105 11.51 4.34 3.83
CA ARG A 105 12.89 4.35 4.29
C ARG A 105 13.41 2.94 4.57
N ILE A 106 12.63 2.10 5.29
CA ILE A 106 13.00 0.70 5.53
C ILE A 106 13.26 -0.03 4.21
N MET A 107 12.42 0.19 3.20
CA MET A 107 12.59 -0.42 1.88
C MET A 107 13.92 -0.02 1.24
N GLY A 108 14.25 1.27 1.23
CA GLY A 108 15.54 1.77 0.72
C GLY A 108 16.75 1.18 1.47
N GLU A 109 16.70 1.14 2.81
CA GLU A 109 17.75 0.55 3.66
C GLU A 109 17.95 -0.96 3.38
N LYS A 110 16.90 -1.66 2.97
CA LYS A 110 16.95 -3.08 2.56
C LYS A 110 17.30 -3.27 1.09
N GLY A 111 17.58 -2.19 0.34
CA GLY A 111 17.96 -2.22 -1.05
C GLY A 111 16.79 -2.56 -1.99
N TRP A 112 15.57 -2.13 -1.64
CA TRP A 112 14.38 -2.27 -2.46
C TRP A 112 13.88 -0.92 -2.96
N LYS A 113 13.43 -0.89 -4.20
CA LYS A 113 12.71 0.23 -4.80
C LYS A 113 11.27 -0.18 -5.08
N ILE A 114 10.32 0.67 -4.74
CA ILE A 114 8.91 0.47 -5.08
C ILE A 114 8.72 0.93 -6.52
N VAL A 115 8.19 0.05 -7.38
CA VAL A 115 8.01 0.32 -8.82
C VAL A 115 6.65 0.91 -9.09
N ASN A 116 5.59 0.26 -8.59
CA ASN A 116 4.23 0.80 -8.65
C ASN A 116 3.36 0.25 -7.51
N ILE A 117 2.26 0.95 -7.26
CA ILE A 117 1.23 0.59 -6.30
C ILE A 117 -0.12 0.67 -7.01
N ASP A 118 -0.94 -0.36 -6.85
CA ASP A 118 -2.34 -0.37 -7.24
C ASP A 118 -3.21 -0.73 -6.04
N SER A 119 -4.28 0.03 -5.80
CA SER A 119 -5.15 -0.15 -4.65
C SER A 119 -6.62 0.02 -4.99
N THR A 120 -7.48 -0.62 -4.19
CA THR A 120 -8.93 -0.57 -4.34
C THR A 120 -9.58 -0.42 -2.97
N LEU A 121 -10.36 0.65 -2.80
CA LEU A 121 -11.22 0.88 -1.64
C LEU A 121 -12.58 0.25 -1.88
N LEU A 122 -13.07 -0.53 -0.93
CA LEU A 122 -14.42 -1.08 -0.87
C LEU A 122 -15.25 -0.20 0.08
N CYS A 123 -16.07 0.68 -0.48
CA CYS A 123 -16.76 1.73 0.27
C CYS A 123 -18.14 1.99 -0.32
N GLN A 124 -19.19 1.65 0.42
CA GLN A 124 -20.56 1.90 -0.02
C GLN A 124 -20.91 3.39 -0.03
N LYS A 125 -20.46 4.10 1.00
CA LYS A 125 -20.60 5.57 1.18
C LYS A 125 -19.44 6.07 2.04
N PRO A 126 -18.99 7.34 1.82
CA PRO A 126 -19.39 8.31 0.81
C PRO A 126 -18.82 7.98 -0.59
N LYS A 127 -19.20 8.74 -1.62
CA LYS A 127 -18.60 8.67 -2.96
C LYS A 127 -17.17 9.21 -2.92
N LEU A 128 -16.18 8.37 -3.22
CA LEU A 128 -14.75 8.69 -3.06
C LEU A 128 -14.10 9.30 -4.29
N ALA A 129 -14.73 9.21 -5.47
CA ALA A 129 -14.15 9.67 -6.74
C ALA A 129 -13.54 11.10 -6.71
N PRO A 130 -14.15 12.10 -6.05
CA PRO A 130 -13.57 13.45 -5.99
C PRO A 130 -12.26 13.53 -5.20
N TYR A 131 -12.00 12.59 -4.30
CA TYR A 131 -10.86 12.60 -3.36
C TYR A 131 -9.68 11.75 -3.84
N ILE A 132 -9.90 10.86 -4.82
CA ILE A 132 -8.89 9.94 -5.35
C ILE A 132 -7.63 10.66 -5.84
N PRO A 133 -7.68 11.78 -6.58
CA PRO A 133 -6.46 12.47 -7.00
C PRO A 133 -5.56 12.87 -5.83
N ALA A 134 -6.13 13.45 -4.77
CA ALA A 134 -5.37 13.85 -3.58
C ALA A 134 -4.82 12.64 -2.81
N MET A 135 -5.56 11.53 -2.70
CA MET A 135 -5.07 10.28 -2.09
C MET A 135 -3.84 9.76 -2.84
N ARG A 136 -3.86 9.78 -4.17
CA ARG A 136 -2.72 9.35 -5.01
C ARG A 136 -1.51 10.24 -4.80
N GLU A 137 -1.69 11.56 -4.78
CA GLU A 137 -0.61 12.53 -4.54
C GLU A 137 0.03 12.33 -3.16
N ASN A 138 -0.77 12.15 -2.12
CA ASN A 138 -0.31 11.93 -0.76
C ASN A 138 0.49 10.62 -0.63
N LEU A 139 -0.03 9.51 -1.16
CA LEU A 139 0.66 8.22 -1.15
C LEU A 139 1.96 8.28 -1.96
N ALA A 140 1.93 8.90 -3.16
CA ALA A 140 3.12 9.07 -3.98
C ALA A 140 4.21 9.87 -3.25
N ALA A 141 3.82 10.96 -2.58
CA ALA A 141 4.74 11.77 -1.78
C ALA A 141 5.31 10.98 -0.59
N ALA A 142 4.45 10.23 0.13
CA ALA A 142 4.88 9.44 1.30
C ALA A 142 5.88 8.35 0.92
N PHE A 143 5.69 7.69 -0.21
CA PHE A 143 6.60 6.63 -0.69
C PHE A 143 7.73 7.14 -1.60
N GLY A 144 7.81 8.45 -1.87
CA GLY A 144 8.85 9.04 -2.73
C GLY A 144 8.75 8.60 -4.18
N MET A 145 7.53 8.42 -4.70
CA MET A 145 7.23 7.88 -6.03
C MET A 145 6.58 8.93 -6.94
N PRO A 146 6.67 8.78 -8.27
CA PRO A 146 5.86 9.58 -9.19
C PRO A 146 4.37 9.20 -9.08
N VAL A 147 3.48 10.19 -9.20
CA VAL A 147 2.02 10.00 -9.02
C VAL A 147 1.43 9.03 -10.06
N ASP A 148 2.02 8.95 -11.26
CA ASP A 148 1.59 8.02 -12.32
C ASP A 148 1.89 6.54 -12.02
N ALA A 149 2.77 6.27 -11.04
CA ALA A 149 3.03 4.91 -10.54
C ALA A 149 2.10 4.50 -9.38
N VAL A 150 1.19 5.39 -8.92
CA VAL A 150 0.24 5.12 -7.84
C VAL A 150 -1.18 5.16 -8.36
N SER A 151 -1.87 4.03 -8.27
CA SER A 151 -3.29 3.89 -8.64
C SER A 151 -4.15 3.71 -7.38
N VAL A 152 -5.24 4.47 -7.30
CA VAL A 152 -6.30 4.30 -6.30
C VAL A 152 -7.64 4.21 -7.03
N LYS A 153 -8.39 3.17 -6.75
CA LYS A 153 -9.75 2.93 -7.25
C LYS A 153 -10.70 2.78 -6.07
N ALA A 154 -11.96 3.04 -6.29
CA ALA A 154 -13.00 2.78 -5.30
C ALA A 154 -14.19 2.07 -5.97
N THR A 155 -14.77 1.13 -5.27
CA THR A 155 -15.96 0.40 -5.70
C THR A 155 -16.92 0.20 -4.53
N THR A 156 -18.21 -0.01 -4.85
CA THR A 156 -19.18 -0.54 -3.89
C THR A 156 -19.20 -2.06 -3.95
N GLU A 157 -19.81 -2.70 -2.98
CA GLU A 157 -20.13 -4.13 -3.06
C GLU A 157 -21.63 -4.37 -3.29
N GLU A 158 -22.31 -3.42 -3.92
CA GLU A 158 -23.71 -3.53 -4.32
C GLU A 158 -24.65 -3.93 -3.15
N HIS A 159 -24.40 -3.35 -1.96
CA HIS A 159 -25.07 -3.68 -0.70
C HIS A 159 -24.85 -5.10 -0.16
N LEU A 160 -23.81 -5.80 -0.62
CA LEU A 160 -23.44 -7.13 -0.13
C LEU A 160 -22.34 -7.02 0.93
N GLY A 161 -22.42 -7.88 1.95
CA GLY A 161 -21.43 -7.97 3.01
C GLY A 161 -21.32 -6.70 3.88
N PHE A 162 -20.36 -6.69 4.79
CA PHE A 162 -20.22 -5.64 5.80
C PHE A 162 -19.87 -4.27 5.20
N THR A 163 -19.11 -4.22 4.12
CA THR A 163 -18.80 -2.97 3.40
C THR A 163 -20.00 -2.47 2.62
N GLY A 164 -20.74 -3.36 1.97
CA GLY A 164 -21.99 -3.03 1.28
C GLY A 164 -23.11 -2.59 2.22
N GLU A 165 -23.13 -3.10 3.45
CA GLU A 165 -24.04 -2.65 4.51
C GLU A 165 -23.59 -1.34 5.18
N GLY A 166 -22.40 -0.83 4.85
CA GLY A 166 -21.86 0.41 5.44
C GLY A 166 -21.41 0.25 6.88
N LEU A 167 -21.02 -0.95 7.31
CA LEU A 167 -20.50 -1.24 8.65
C LEU A 167 -19.00 -0.94 8.77
N GLY A 168 -18.30 -0.90 7.65
CA GLY A 168 -16.89 -0.63 7.57
C GLY A 168 -16.43 -0.27 6.17
N ILE A 169 -15.16 0.08 6.05
CA ILE A 169 -14.47 0.26 4.77
C ILE A 169 -13.28 -0.70 4.76
N ALA A 170 -13.06 -1.36 3.62
CA ALA A 170 -11.90 -2.20 3.40
C ALA A 170 -11.05 -1.65 2.26
N ALA A 171 -9.77 -2.01 2.26
CA ALA A 171 -8.84 -1.71 1.18
C ALA A 171 -8.01 -2.94 0.82
N HIS A 172 -7.80 -3.12 -0.46
CA HIS A 172 -6.80 -4.02 -1.02
C HIS A 172 -5.71 -3.18 -1.69
N ALA A 173 -4.48 -3.62 -1.59
CA ALA A 173 -3.37 -3.04 -2.32
C ALA A 173 -2.45 -4.12 -2.87
N VAL A 174 -1.83 -3.83 -4.01
CA VAL A 174 -0.75 -4.62 -4.60
C VAL A 174 0.42 -3.68 -4.85
N ALA A 175 1.62 -4.11 -4.49
CA ALA A 175 2.85 -3.38 -4.75
C ALA A 175 3.81 -4.26 -5.55
N LEU A 176 4.43 -3.68 -6.57
CA LEU A 176 5.58 -4.25 -7.25
C LEU A 176 6.84 -3.55 -6.75
N ILE A 177 7.83 -4.32 -6.34
CA ILE A 177 9.14 -3.84 -5.94
C ILE A 177 10.23 -4.47 -6.79
N GLU A 178 11.37 -3.79 -6.93
CA GLU A 178 12.57 -4.29 -7.59
C GLU A 178 13.80 -4.11 -6.69
N LYS A 179 14.79 -4.96 -6.86
CA LYS A 179 16.08 -4.83 -6.17
C LYS A 179 16.86 -3.65 -6.75
N LEU A 180 17.45 -2.83 -5.86
CA LEU A 180 18.34 -1.72 -6.23
C LEU A 180 19.71 -2.22 -6.68
#